data_816a2db0d944a8064f08cb92caf86656
#
_entry.id   816a2db0d944a8064f08cb92caf86656
#
_cell.length_a   1.000
_cell.length_b   1.000
_cell.length_c   1.000
_cell.angle_alpha   90.00
_cell.angle_beta   90.00
_cell.angle_gamma   90.00
#
_symmetry.space_group_name_H-M   'P 1'
#
loop_
_entity.id
_entity.type
_entity.pdbx_description
1 polymer ?
#
loop_
_entity_poly.entity_id
_entity_poly.type
_entity_poly.pdbx_seq_one_letter_code
_entity_poly.pdbx_strand_id
1 'polypeptide(L)'
;LCPMLNEAIFALGEGVGSVVDIDMGLKLGANHPMGPLTLADFVGLDTLLSIMRVMQEATGDPKYRPAPLLIKYVEAGWYGKKSGRGFYDYSGAEPVPTR
;
A
#
# COMPACT_ATOMS: atom_id res chain seq x y z
N LEU A 1 9.91 -4.46 5.73
CA LEU A 1 8.63 -3.74 5.81
C LEU A 1 8.06 -3.37 4.43
N CYS A 2 8.85 -2.65 3.62
CA CYS A 2 8.36 -2.23 2.30
C CYS A 2 7.99 -3.38 1.37
N PRO A 3 8.76 -4.49 1.28
CA PRO A 3 8.32 -5.64 0.48
C PRO A 3 7.00 -6.23 0.95
N MET A 4 6.75 -6.28 2.25
CA MET A 4 5.46 -6.75 2.79
C MET A 4 4.32 -5.84 2.36
N LEU A 5 4.50 -4.54 2.42
CA LEU A 5 3.48 -3.58 1.98
C LEU A 5 3.21 -3.72 0.48
N ASN A 6 4.25 -3.89 -0.31
CA ASN A 6 4.13 -4.08 -1.75
C ASN A 6 3.35 -5.37 -2.09
N GLU A 7 3.61 -6.46 -1.37
CA GLU A 7 2.87 -7.72 -1.56
C GLU A 7 1.39 -7.56 -1.21
N ALA A 8 1.07 -6.82 -0.16
CA ALA A 8 -0.32 -6.53 0.19
C ALA A 8 -1.02 -5.75 -0.94
N ILE A 9 -0.33 -4.81 -1.56
CA ILE A 9 -0.86 -4.03 -2.68
C ILE A 9 -1.07 -4.92 -3.92
N PHE A 10 -0.15 -5.85 -4.18
CA PHE A 10 -0.34 -6.85 -5.23
C PHE A 10 -1.60 -7.67 -4.99
N ALA A 11 -1.81 -8.15 -3.76
CA ALA A 11 -2.99 -8.94 -3.42
C ALA A 11 -4.28 -8.15 -3.66
N LEU A 12 -4.30 -6.87 -3.30
CA LEU A 12 -5.45 -6.00 -3.56
C LEU A 12 -5.69 -5.84 -5.06
N GLY A 13 -4.63 -5.55 -5.82
CA GLY A 13 -4.73 -5.35 -7.27
C GLY A 13 -5.16 -6.59 -8.02
N GLU A 14 -4.83 -7.78 -7.50
CA GLU A 14 -5.21 -9.06 -8.09
C GLU A 14 -6.59 -9.56 -7.64
N GLY A 15 -7.28 -8.79 -6.78
CA GLY A 15 -8.61 -9.13 -6.33
C GLY A 15 -8.67 -10.24 -5.28
N VAL A 16 -7.57 -10.50 -4.58
CA VAL A 16 -7.53 -11.53 -3.52
C VAL A 16 -8.41 -11.15 -2.33
N GLY A 17 -8.53 -9.86 -2.03
CA GLY A 17 -9.37 -9.36 -0.96
C GLY A 17 -9.62 -7.86 -1.11
N SER A 18 -10.52 -7.33 -0.30
CA SER A 18 -10.77 -5.90 -0.23
C SER A 18 -9.69 -5.21 0.61
N VAL A 19 -9.68 -3.87 0.59
CA VAL A 19 -8.78 -3.09 1.44
C VAL A 19 -8.96 -3.47 2.91
N VAL A 20 -10.20 -3.53 3.37
CA VAL A 20 -10.50 -3.87 4.77
C VAL A 20 -10.09 -5.30 5.11
N ASP A 21 -10.37 -6.26 4.22
CA ASP A 21 -10.02 -7.67 4.46
C ASP A 21 -8.51 -7.86 4.59
N ILE A 22 -7.73 -7.23 3.72
CA ILE A 22 -6.27 -7.34 3.75
C ILE A 22 -5.72 -6.70 5.03
N ASP A 23 -6.20 -5.50 5.39
CA ASP A 23 -5.74 -4.81 6.59
C ASP A 23 -6.10 -5.59 7.85
N MET A 24 -7.33 -6.07 7.97
CA MET A 24 -7.76 -6.83 9.14
C MET A 24 -7.06 -8.18 9.22
N GLY A 25 -6.89 -8.86 8.10
CA GLY A 25 -6.22 -10.14 8.06
C GLY A 25 -4.80 -10.09 8.61
N LEU A 26 -4.01 -9.11 8.19
CA LEU A 26 -2.64 -8.98 8.67
C LEU A 26 -2.55 -8.32 10.05
N LYS A 27 -3.47 -7.42 10.38
CA LYS A 27 -3.52 -6.85 11.73
C LYS A 27 -3.81 -7.92 12.78
N LEU A 28 -4.77 -8.80 12.51
CA LEU A 28 -5.17 -9.85 13.46
C LEU A 28 -4.31 -11.10 13.32
N GLY A 29 -4.08 -11.57 12.10
CA GLY A 29 -3.36 -12.81 11.84
C GLY A 29 -1.87 -12.75 12.12
N ALA A 30 -1.24 -11.62 11.85
CA ALA A 30 0.19 -11.40 12.09
C ALA A 30 0.47 -10.53 13.32
N ASN A 31 -0.57 -10.16 14.06
CA ASN A 31 -0.46 -9.34 15.27
C ASN A 31 0.22 -7.99 15.01
N HIS A 32 -0.03 -7.39 13.87
CA HIS A 32 0.49 -6.06 13.54
C HIS A 32 -0.36 -5.00 14.24
N PRO A 33 0.24 -3.91 14.75
CA PRO A 33 -0.51 -2.82 15.38
C PRO A 33 -1.40 -2.06 14.38
N MET A 34 -1.06 -2.16 13.09
CA MET A 34 -1.75 -1.46 12.00
C MET A 34 -1.72 -2.36 10.78
N GLY A 35 -2.80 -2.36 9.99
CA GLY A 35 -2.84 -3.11 8.75
C GLY A 35 -1.86 -2.57 7.70
N PRO A 36 -1.44 -3.39 6.73
CA PRO A 36 -0.41 -3.00 5.77
C PRO A 36 -0.83 -1.86 4.85
N LEU A 37 -2.10 -1.81 4.43
CA LEU A 37 -2.56 -0.75 3.53
C LEU A 37 -2.70 0.58 4.27
N THR A 38 -3.16 0.56 5.52
CA THR A 38 -3.15 1.75 6.37
C THR A 38 -1.72 2.24 6.59
N LEU A 39 -0.79 1.33 6.87
CA LEU A 39 0.61 1.68 7.07
C LEU A 39 1.22 2.27 5.80
N ALA A 40 0.90 1.71 4.63
CA ALA A 40 1.37 2.23 3.35
C ALA A 40 0.90 3.67 3.14
N ASP A 41 -0.36 3.98 3.48
CA ASP A 41 -0.87 5.35 3.41
C ASP A 41 -0.12 6.30 4.35
N PHE A 42 0.30 5.83 5.52
CA PHE A 42 1.06 6.64 6.47
C PHE A 42 2.50 6.88 6.00
N VAL A 43 3.15 5.85 5.45
CA VAL A 43 4.50 5.98 4.87
C VAL A 43 4.49 6.95 3.69
N GLY A 44 3.45 6.92 2.91
CA GLY A 44 3.32 7.65 1.66
C GLY A 44 3.59 6.73 0.48
N LEU A 45 2.60 6.65 -0.42
CA LEU A 45 2.67 5.71 -1.55
C LEU A 45 3.77 6.10 -2.53
N ASP A 46 4.03 7.39 -2.71
CA ASP A 46 5.14 7.89 -3.53
C ASP A 46 6.49 7.49 -2.93
N THR A 47 6.64 7.57 -1.62
CA THR A 47 7.85 7.14 -0.91
C THR A 47 8.04 5.63 -1.04
N LEU A 48 6.97 4.86 -0.84
CA LEU A 48 7.02 3.40 -0.99
C LEU A 48 7.43 3.00 -2.40
N LEU A 49 6.86 3.65 -3.42
CA LEU A 49 7.20 3.39 -4.82
C LEU A 49 8.69 3.65 -5.08
N SER A 50 9.22 4.78 -4.59
CA SER A 50 10.63 5.13 -4.74
C SER A 50 11.54 4.10 -4.10
N ILE A 51 11.19 3.63 -2.89
CA ILE A 51 11.97 2.62 -2.18
C ILE A 51 11.99 1.30 -2.97
N MET A 52 10.83 0.85 -3.45
CA MET A 52 10.76 -0.39 -4.23
C MET A 52 11.57 -0.31 -5.52
N ARG A 53 11.56 0.84 -6.20
CA ARG A 53 12.37 1.04 -7.41
C ARG A 53 13.86 1.00 -7.11
N VAL A 54 14.31 1.62 -6.03
CA VAL A 54 15.71 1.58 -5.60
C VAL A 54 16.15 0.16 -5.28
N MET A 55 15.31 -0.60 -4.55
CA MET A 55 15.62 -1.99 -4.21
C MET A 55 15.68 -2.88 -5.46
N GLN A 56 14.77 -2.67 -6.40
CA GLN A 56 14.77 -3.42 -7.67
C GLN A 56 16.04 -3.15 -8.48
N GLU A 57 16.44 -1.89 -8.62
CA GLU A 57 17.65 -1.53 -9.34
C GLU A 57 18.91 -2.06 -8.67
N ALA A 58 18.99 -1.97 -7.33
CA ALA A 58 20.16 -2.38 -6.58
C ALA A 58 20.38 -3.89 -6.62
N THR A 59 19.29 -4.68 -6.61
CA THR A 59 19.38 -6.15 -6.53
C THR A 59 19.14 -6.85 -7.87
N GLY A 60 18.45 -6.19 -8.79
CA GLY A 60 17.99 -6.82 -10.03
C GLY A 60 16.96 -7.93 -9.82
N ASP A 61 16.43 -8.07 -8.61
CA ASP A 61 15.52 -9.16 -8.26
C ASP A 61 14.06 -8.74 -8.51
N PRO A 62 13.32 -9.50 -9.35
CA PRO A 62 11.93 -9.16 -9.66
C PRO A 62 10.98 -9.15 -8.45
N LYS A 63 11.36 -9.74 -7.32
CA LYS A 63 10.53 -9.70 -6.10
C LYS A 63 10.37 -8.27 -5.55
N TYR A 64 11.23 -7.34 -5.94
CA TYR A 64 11.15 -5.94 -5.53
C TYR A 64 10.42 -5.06 -6.55
N ARG A 65 9.83 -5.64 -7.58
CA ARG A 65 9.07 -4.86 -8.55
C ARG A 65 7.87 -4.19 -7.86
N PRO A 66 7.61 -2.90 -8.14
CA PRO A 66 6.43 -2.23 -7.59
C PRO A 66 5.14 -2.88 -8.08
N ALA A 67 4.14 -2.98 -7.20
CA ALA A 67 2.82 -3.43 -7.60
C ALA A 67 2.22 -2.46 -8.62
N PRO A 68 1.56 -2.96 -9.68
CA PRO A 68 0.93 -2.09 -10.68
C PRO A 68 -0.07 -1.11 -10.08
N LEU A 69 -0.84 -1.53 -9.08
CA LEU A 69 -1.81 -0.66 -8.42
C LEU A 69 -1.13 0.48 -7.66
N LEU A 70 0.04 0.22 -7.06
CA LEU A 70 0.84 1.26 -6.40
C LEU A 70 1.24 2.35 -7.40
N ILE A 71 1.71 1.95 -8.58
CA ILE A 71 2.08 2.89 -9.63
C ILE A 71 0.88 3.72 -10.06
N LYS A 72 -0.28 3.08 -10.25
CA LYS A 72 -1.50 3.77 -10.65
C LYS A 72 -1.94 4.82 -9.63
N TYR A 73 -1.90 4.49 -8.34
CA TYR A 73 -2.27 5.42 -7.29
C TYR A 73 -1.35 6.64 -7.25
N VAL A 74 -0.03 6.39 -7.36
CA VAL A 74 0.94 7.48 -7.38
C VAL A 74 0.75 8.38 -8.61
N GLU A 75 0.49 7.80 -9.78
CA GLU A 75 0.21 8.56 -11.00
C GLU A 75 -1.05 9.41 -10.86
N ALA A 76 -2.03 8.94 -10.10
CA ALA A 76 -3.26 9.68 -9.83
C ALA A 76 -3.08 10.77 -8.77
N GLY A 77 -1.91 10.89 -8.15
CA GLY A 77 -1.67 11.84 -7.07
C GLY A 77 -2.17 11.37 -5.70
N TRP A 78 -2.50 10.10 -5.57
CA TRP A 78 -3.01 9.52 -4.32
C TRP A 78 -1.83 8.94 -3.51
N TYR A 79 -1.23 9.79 -2.69
CA TYR A 79 0.00 9.42 -1.95
C TYR A 79 -0.28 8.89 -0.54
N GLY A 80 -1.54 8.78 -0.16
CA GLY A 80 -1.94 8.34 1.15
C GLY A 80 -2.42 9.48 2.02
N LYS A 81 -2.18 9.38 3.31
CA LYS A 81 -2.71 10.35 4.27
C LYS A 81 -2.26 11.78 4.00
N LYS A 82 -1.02 11.98 3.59
CA LYS A 82 -0.47 13.32 3.34
C LYS A 82 -1.15 14.06 2.19
N SER A 83 -1.76 13.34 1.25
CA SER A 83 -2.52 13.93 0.14
C SER A 83 -4.02 13.83 0.38
N GLY A 84 -4.45 13.24 1.49
CA GLY A 84 -5.85 13.05 1.84
C GLY A 84 -6.50 11.82 1.21
N ARG A 85 -5.80 11.11 0.36
CA ARG A 85 -6.34 9.94 -0.34
C ARG A 85 -5.23 8.97 -0.74
N GLY A 86 -5.47 7.70 -0.49
CA GLY A 86 -4.64 6.58 -0.89
C GLY A 86 -5.51 5.35 -0.96
N PHE A 87 -5.17 4.29 -0.22
CA PHE A 87 -6.05 3.13 -0.09
C PHE A 87 -7.30 3.46 0.73
N TYR A 88 -7.22 4.50 1.55
CA TYR A 88 -8.35 5.07 2.25
C TYR A 88 -8.51 6.53 1.88
N ASP A 89 -9.75 7.04 1.97
CA ASP A 89 -10.07 8.45 1.82
C ASP A 89 -10.15 9.05 3.23
N TYR A 90 -9.34 10.07 3.48
CA TYR A 90 -9.20 10.70 4.79
C TYR A 90 -9.91 12.06 4.89
N SER A 91 -10.78 12.37 3.93
CA SER A 91 -11.48 13.65 3.90
C SER A 91 -12.61 13.75 4.93
N GLY A 92 -13.12 12.62 5.40
CA GLY A 92 -14.20 12.58 6.40
C GLY A 92 -13.69 12.37 7.83
N ALA A 93 -14.62 12.16 8.76
CA ALA A 93 -14.32 11.92 10.16
C ALA A 93 -13.54 10.62 10.38
N GLU A 94 -13.84 9.60 9.57
CA GLU A 94 -13.18 8.30 9.62
C GLU A 94 -12.65 7.91 8.24
N PRO A 95 -11.54 7.17 8.16
CA PRO A 95 -11.04 6.69 6.89
C PRO A 95 -12.03 5.74 6.21
N VAL A 96 -12.23 5.93 4.90
CA VAL A 96 -13.13 5.11 4.09
C VAL A 96 -12.32 4.47 2.98
N PRO A 97 -12.40 3.14 2.76
CA PRO A 97 -11.67 2.47 1.69
C PRO A 97 -11.99 3.05 0.31
N THR A 98 -10.96 3.21 -0.53
CA THR A 98 -11.12 3.73 -1.89
C THR A 98 -11.42 2.62 -2.92
N ARG A 99 -11.31 1.36 -2.50
CA ARG A 99 -11.63 0.20 -3.35
C ARG A 99 -12.45 -0.84 -2.62
#